data_16ce609795a20e91aa36c748ee5b6c3b
#
_entry.id   16ce609795a20e91aa36c748ee5b6c3b
#
_cell.length_a   1.000
_cell.length_b   1.000
_cell.length_c   1.000
_cell.angle_alpha   90.00
_cell.angle_beta   90.00
_cell.angle_gamma   90.00
#
_symmetry.space_group_name_H-M   'P 1'
#
loop_
_entity.id
_entity.type
_entity.pdbx_description
1 polymer ?
#
loop_
_entity_poly.entity_id
_entity_poly.type
_entity_poly.pdbx_seq_one_letter_code
_entity_poly.pdbx_strand_id
1 'polypeptide(L)'
;TLTKKKNINCILNGPISKRTFLKGKFRGITEYLAKKTRTKNPVMLIYNKYLSVSPLTTHIPINRVDREIKKNIIINKIRKIDNFYKKILKKRAKIAVTGLNPHCESFEKRNKEKNEIVPAIKFLKKKKIDVNGPFPADTIFLRNNLKKFNVIFGMYHDQVLGPMKTLF
;
A
#
# COMPACT_ATOMS: atom_id res chain seq x y z
N THR A 1 22.34 -12.96 4.91
CA THR A 1 21.31 -13.24 5.94
C THR A 1 20.75 -14.62 5.75
N LEU A 2 20.38 -15.32 6.81
CA LEU A 2 19.86 -16.70 6.80
C LEU A 2 18.65 -16.86 5.87
N THR A 3 17.74 -15.88 5.84
CA THR A 3 16.59 -15.85 4.93
C THR A 3 16.98 -15.85 3.45
N LYS A 4 18.10 -15.19 3.08
CA LYS A 4 18.59 -15.22 1.70
C LYS A 4 19.15 -16.58 1.29
N LYS A 5 19.62 -17.36 2.24
CA LYS A 5 20.12 -18.73 2.03
C LYS A 5 18.99 -19.77 1.99
N LYS A 6 17.73 -19.37 1.93
CA LYS A 6 16.52 -20.23 1.91
C LYS A 6 16.35 -21.15 3.14
N ASN A 7 17.10 -20.95 4.20
CA ASN A 7 17.02 -21.77 5.41
C ASN A 7 15.96 -21.29 6.40
N ILE A 8 15.34 -20.11 6.14
CA ILE A 8 14.30 -19.52 6.98
C ILE A 8 13.21 -18.97 6.08
N ASN A 9 12.00 -19.47 6.25
CA ASN A 9 10.83 -19.08 5.46
C ASN A 9 10.08 -17.87 6.04
N CYS A 10 10.30 -17.54 7.29
CA CYS A 10 9.57 -16.53 8.02
C CYS A 10 10.46 -15.84 9.05
N ILE A 11 10.20 -14.58 9.32
CA ILE A 11 10.75 -13.83 10.46
C ILE A 11 9.58 -13.36 11.30
N LEU A 12 9.56 -13.77 12.58
CA LEU A 12 8.65 -13.23 13.57
C LEU A 12 9.45 -12.31 14.49
N ASN A 13 9.01 -11.07 14.65
CA ASN A 13 9.61 -10.16 15.61
C ASN A 13 8.59 -9.69 16.65
N GLY A 14 9.00 -9.65 17.91
CA GLY A 14 8.24 -9.03 18.99
C GLY A 14 8.34 -7.49 18.97
N PRO A 15 7.82 -6.81 20.00
CA PRO A 15 7.96 -5.37 20.15
C PRO A 15 9.42 -4.94 20.11
N ILE A 16 9.72 -3.91 19.33
CA ILE A 16 11.09 -3.38 19.16
C ILE A 16 11.13 -1.92 19.60
N SER A 17 12.03 -1.63 20.53
CA SER A 17 12.30 -0.25 20.91
C SER A 17 13.04 0.47 19.78
N LYS A 18 12.41 1.49 19.21
CA LYS A 18 13.04 2.34 18.18
C LYS A 18 14.26 3.08 18.74
N ARG A 19 14.22 3.45 20.02
CA ARG A 19 15.27 4.23 20.68
C ARG A 19 16.51 3.39 20.94
N THR A 20 16.37 2.20 21.47
CA THR A 20 17.49 1.32 21.84
C THR A 20 17.97 0.49 20.65
N PHE A 21 17.13 -0.41 20.14
CA PHE A 21 17.53 -1.34 19.08
C PHE A 21 17.81 -0.65 17.74
N LEU A 22 16.93 0.26 17.31
CA LEU A 22 17.12 0.98 16.05
C LEU A 22 18.00 2.23 16.19
N LYS A 23 18.46 2.56 17.42
CA LYS A 23 19.36 3.68 17.74
C LYS A 23 18.89 5.00 17.09
N GLY A 24 17.58 5.22 16.98
CA GLY A 24 17.01 6.40 16.31
C GLY A 24 17.28 6.53 14.80
N LYS A 25 18.01 5.58 14.20
CA LYS A 25 18.44 5.65 12.78
C LYS A 25 17.37 5.21 11.78
N PHE A 26 16.30 4.58 12.25
CA PHE A 26 15.21 4.07 11.41
C PHE A 26 13.85 4.45 12.01
N ARG A 27 12.91 4.78 11.15
CA ARG A 27 11.53 5.09 11.55
C ARG A 27 10.77 3.87 12.08
N GLY A 28 11.18 2.67 11.65
CA GLY A 28 10.61 1.40 12.08
C GLY A 28 11.38 0.20 11.56
N ILE A 29 10.86 -0.99 11.87
CA ILE A 29 11.45 -2.27 11.44
C ILE A 29 11.45 -2.42 9.92
N THR A 30 10.45 -1.88 9.23
CA THR A 30 10.33 -1.95 7.77
C THR A 30 11.53 -1.30 7.09
N GLU A 31 11.90 -0.10 7.51
CA GLU A 31 13.04 0.63 6.96
C GLU A 31 14.38 -0.05 7.32
N TYR A 32 14.47 -0.58 8.54
CA TYR A 32 15.62 -1.37 8.96
C TYR A 32 15.82 -2.61 8.09
N LEU A 33 14.76 -3.41 7.89
CA LEU A 33 14.81 -4.60 7.04
C LEU A 33 15.10 -4.24 5.58
N ALA A 34 14.46 -3.19 5.05
CA ALA A 34 14.74 -2.72 3.69
C ALA A 34 16.21 -2.40 3.48
N LYS A 35 16.85 -1.69 4.44
CA LYS A 35 18.28 -1.41 4.39
C LYS A 35 19.11 -2.69 4.46
N LYS A 36 18.80 -3.59 5.38
CA LYS A 36 19.53 -4.86 5.55
C LYS A 36 19.42 -5.78 4.33
N THR A 37 18.29 -5.76 3.65
CA THR A 37 18.05 -6.55 2.43
C THR A 37 18.42 -5.81 1.14
N ARG A 38 18.89 -4.56 1.23
CA ARG A 38 19.16 -3.68 0.08
C ARG A 38 17.93 -3.50 -0.81
N THR A 39 16.74 -3.55 -0.23
CA THR A 39 15.47 -3.39 -0.96
C THR A 39 15.18 -1.91 -1.16
N LYS A 40 15.08 -1.49 -2.43
CA LYS A 40 14.64 -0.13 -2.78
C LYS A 40 13.12 -0.03 -2.74
N ASN A 41 12.60 1.06 -2.15
CA ASN A 41 11.16 1.38 -2.12
C ASN A 41 10.30 0.22 -1.61
N PRO A 42 10.41 -0.18 -0.32
CA PRO A 42 9.60 -1.25 0.24
C PRO A 42 8.12 -0.88 0.18
N VAL A 43 7.26 -1.88 0.06
CA VAL A 43 5.81 -1.72 0.11
C VAL A 43 5.30 -2.34 1.41
N MET A 44 4.52 -1.56 2.15
CA MET A 44 3.76 -2.08 3.29
C MET A 44 2.50 -2.75 2.75
N LEU A 45 2.31 -4.01 3.06
CA LEU A 45 1.08 -4.75 2.81
C LEU A 45 0.65 -5.42 4.12
N ILE A 46 -0.46 -4.98 4.68
CA ILE A 46 -1.10 -5.65 5.81
C ILE A 46 -1.98 -6.73 5.21
N TYR A 47 -1.50 -7.96 5.31
CA TYR A 47 -2.15 -9.12 4.69
C TYR A 47 -3.16 -9.75 5.64
N ASN A 48 -4.35 -9.98 5.12
CA ASN A 48 -5.37 -10.84 5.71
C ASN A 48 -5.98 -11.68 4.57
N LYS A 49 -6.40 -12.90 4.89
CA LYS A 49 -6.98 -13.83 3.89
C LYS A 49 -8.26 -13.30 3.21
N TYR A 50 -8.98 -12.42 3.90
CA TYR A 50 -10.24 -11.85 3.39
C TYR A 50 -10.00 -10.53 2.66
N LEU A 51 -9.20 -9.64 3.24
CA LEU A 51 -8.90 -8.33 2.71
C LEU A 51 -7.50 -7.90 3.14
N SER A 52 -6.70 -7.45 2.22
CA SER A 52 -5.42 -6.80 2.53
C SER A 52 -5.50 -5.30 2.29
N VAL A 53 -4.69 -4.53 2.99
CA VAL A 53 -4.58 -3.09 2.75
C VAL A 53 -3.13 -2.68 2.57
N SER A 54 -2.92 -1.66 1.75
CA SER A 54 -1.58 -1.10 1.50
C SER A 54 -1.66 0.41 1.33
N PRO A 55 -1.04 1.20 2.19
CA PRO A 55 -0.95 2.64 2.02
C PRO A 55 0.19 3.03 1.07
N LEU A 56 -0.06 4.03 0.23
CA LEU A 56 0.98 4.65 -0.60
C LEU A 56 2.04 5.32 0.27
N THR A 57 1.59 6.12 1.23
CA THR A 57 2.46 6.80 2.21
C THR A 57 2.26 6.20 3.59
N THR A 58 3.33 6.08 4.37
CA THR A 58 3.30 5.47 5.70
C THR A 58 3.54 6.52 6.79
N HIS A 59 4.72 6.56 7.37
CA HIS A 59 5.04 7.38 8.55
C HIS A 59 5.50 8.81 8.14
N ILE A 60 4.63 9.55 7.47
CA ILE A 60 4.88 10.96 7.12
C ILE A 60 3.74 11.84 7.64
N PRO A 61 4.01 13.11 7.95
CA PRO A 61 2.96 14.08 8.31
C PRO A 61 1.92 14.22 7.21
N ILE A 62 0.65 14.42 7.59
CA ILE A 62 -0.48 14.47 6.64
C ILE A 62 -0.31 15.58 5.59
N ASN A 63 0.25 16.72 5.97
CA ASN A 63 0.52 17.85 5.07
C ASN A 63 1.58 17.56 3.99
N ARG A 64 2.28 16.42 4.08
CA ARG A 64 3.24 15.98 3.06
C ARG A 64 2.69 14.91 2.12
N VAL A 65 1.54 14.33 2.45
CA VAL A 65 0.94 13.22 1.68
C VAL A 65 0.72 13.62 0.23
N ASP A 66 0.13 14.78 -0.02
CA ASP A 66 -0.14 15.26 -1.38
C ASP A 66 1.11 15.25 -2.27
N ARG A 67 2.25 15.71 -1.75
CA ARG A 67 3.52 15.79 -2.50
C ARG A 67 4.07 14.42 -2.90
N GLU A 68 3.79 13.39 -2.10
CA GLU A 68 4.25 12.02 -2.32
C GLU A 68 3.37 11.23 -3.30
N ILE A 69 2.15 11.72 -3.59
CA ILE A 69 1.27 11.08 -4.57
C ILE A 69 1.77 11.39 -5.98
N LYS A 70 2.43 10.38 -6.56
CA LYS A 70 3.00 10.41 -7.91
C LYS A 70 2.62 9.16 -8.68
N LYS A 71 2.22 9.31 -9.93
CA LYS A 71 1.87 8.22 -10.85
C LYS A 71 2.88 7.07 -10.80
N ASN A 72 4.16 7.37 -10.91
CA ASN A 72 5.21 6.35 -10.96
C ASN A 72 5.35 5.60 -9.63
N ILE A 73 5.13 6.27 -8.47
CA ILE A 73 5.18 5.64 -7.16
C ILE A 73 4.00 4.68 -7.00
N ILE A 74 2.80 5.09 -7.41
CA ILE A 74 1.58 4.26 -7.40
C ILE A 74 1.82 3.02 -8.26
N ILE A 75 2.27 3.19 -9.50
CA ILE A 75 2.54 2.09 -10.42
C ILE A 75 3.53 1.09 -9.83
N ASN A 76 4.65 1.58 -9.30
CA ASN A 76 5.70 0.71 -8.76
C ASN A 76 5.22 -0.09 -7.55
N LYS A 77 4.46 0.53 -6.64
CA LYS A 77 3.94 -0.15 -5.45
C LYS A 77 2.88 -1.19 -5.81
N ILE A 78 1.92 -0.85 -6.65
CA ILE A 78 0.87 -1.79 -7.08
C ILE A 78 1.47 -2.98 -7.85
N ARG A 79 2.46 -2.78 -8.71
CA ARG A 79 3.17 -3.89 -9.37
C ARG A 79 3.85 -4.84 -8.39
N LYS A 80 4.40 -4.33 -7.30
CA LYS A 80 5.00 -5.17 -6.25
C LYS A 80 3.95 -5.98 -5.51
N ILE A 81 2.77 -5.41 -5.24
CA ILE A 81 1.64 -6.11 -4.63
C ILE A 81 1.13 -7.21 -5.56
N ASP A 82 0.88 -6.90 -6.83
CA ASP A 82 0.46 -7.88 -7.83
C ASP A 82 1.47 -9.03 -7.98
N ASN A 83 2.77 -8.71 -8.01
CA ASN A 83 3.82 -9.71 -8.04
C ASN A 83 3.87 -10.59 -6.78
N PHE A 84 3.63 -10.03 -5.59
CA PHE A 84 3.53 -10.79 -4.35
C PHE A 84 2.37 -11.78 -4.42
N TYR A 85 1.19 -11.32 -4.82
CA TYR A 85 0.03 -12.19 -4.97
C TYR A 85 0.29 -13.33 -5.97
N LYS A 86 0.86 -13.03 -7.12
CA LYS A 86 1.17 -14.04 -8.16
C LYS A 86 2.24 -15.04 -7.72
N LYS A 87 3.35 -14.54 -7.16
CA LYS A 87 4.52 -15.39 -6.86
C LYS A 87 4.37 -16.16 -5.56
N ILE A 88 3.83 -15.54 -4.53
CA ILE A 88 3.77 -16.11 -3.17
C ILE A 88 2.41 -16.75 -2.92
N LEU A 89 1.32 -16.04 -3.20
CA LEU A 89 -0.03 -16.55 -2.93
C LEU A 89 -0.61 -17.37 -4.09
N LYS A 90 0.07 -17.40 -5.26
CA LYS A 90 -0.39 -18.11 -6.48
C LYS A 90 -1.80 -17.68 -6.94
N LYS A 91 -2.16 -16.43 -6.67
CA LYS A 91 -3.48 -15.83 -6.97
C LYS A 91 -3.30 -14.51 -7.73
N ARG A 92 -4.33 -14.06 -8.42
CA ARG A 92 -4.39 -12.69 -8.96
C ARG A 92 -4.97 -11.75 -7.91
N ALA A 93 -4.34 -10.62 -7.68
CA ALA A 93 -4.90 -9.57 -6.82
C ALA A 93 -5.96 -8.79 -7.60
N LYS A 94 -7.13 -8.58 -6.98
CA LYS A 94 -8.12 -7.58 -7.41
C LYS A 94 -7.93 -6.36 -6.52
N ILE A 95 -7.42 -5.27 -7.09
CA ILE A 95 -6.94 -4.11 -6.33
C ILE A 95 -7.90 -2.94 -6.52
N ALA A 96 -8.46 -2.42 -5.42
CA ALA A 96 -9.14 -1.14 -5.40
C ALA A 96 -8.17 -0.03 -5.00
N VAL A 97 -8.17 1.08 -5.71
CA VAL A 97 -7.37 2.27 -5.37
C VAL A 97 -8.31 3.36 -4.86
N THR A 98 -8.02 3.96 -3.72
CA THR A 98 -8.81 5.08 -3.21
C THR A 98 -8.37 6.39 -3.86
N GLY A 99 -9.26 7.39 -3.85
CA GLY A 99 -8.87 8.78 -4.05
C GLY A 99 -8.11 9.33 -2.84
N LEU A 100 -7.51 10.50 -3.01
CA LEU A 100 -6.97 11.30 -1.90
C LEU A 100 -8.08 12.10 -1.23
N ASN A 101 -8.91 12.74 -2.07
CA ASN A 101 -9.95 13.67 -1.63
C ASN A 101 -11.32 12.97 -1.50
N PRO A 102 -12.24 13.54 -0.70
CA PRO A 102 -13.63 13.09 -0.65
C PRO A 102 -14.22 12.98 -2.05
N HIS A 103 -15.06 11.95 -2.25
CA HIS A 103 -15.72 11.65 -3.55
C HIS A 103 -14.76 11.47 -4.74
N CYS A 104 -13.45 11.37 -4.51
CA CYS A 104 -12.41 11.30 -5.55
C CYS A 104 -12.34 12.53 -6.44
N GLU A 105 -12.77 13.68 -5.94
CA GLU A 105 -12.83 14.94 -6.66
C GLU A 105 -12.13 16.05 -5.88
N SER A 106 -11.59 16.99 -6.62
CA SER A 106 -11.06 18.24 -6.10
C SER A 106 -11.30 19.32 -7.15
N PHE A 107 -11.82 20.47 -6.70
CA PHE A 107 -12.02 21.65 -7.56
C PHE A 107 -10.70 22.39 -7.83
N GLU A 108 -9.63 22.01 -7.18
CA GLU A 108 -8.34 22.62 -7.35
C GLU A 108 -7.66 22.25 -8.66
N LYS A 109 -6.86 23.19 -9.23
CA LYS A 109 -6.04 22.95 -10.43
C LYS A 109 -5.06 21.77 -10.24
N ARG A 110 -4.63 21.50 -9.02
CA ARG A 110 -3.73 20.38 -8.66
C ARG A 110 -4.48 19.13 -8.20
N ASN A 111 -5.46 18.70 -8.97
CA ASN A 111 -6.24 17.50 -8.69
C ASN A 111 -5.37 16.24 -8.85
N LYS A 112 -5.09 15.55 -7.75
CA LYS A 112 -4.25 14.33 -7.73
C LYS A 112 -4.94 13.14 -8.36
N GLU A 113 -6.23 13.06 -8.24
CA GLU A 113 -7.02 12.01 -8.88
C GLU A 113 -6.83 12.07 -10.39
N LYS A 114 -7.05 13.23 -10.98
CA LYS A 114 -6.95 13.45 -12.43
C LYS A 114 -5.51 13.34 -12.93
N ASN A 115 -4.54 13.90 -12.20
CA ASN A 115 -3.19 14.09 -12.71
C ASN A 115 -2.25 12.91 -12.40
N GLU A 116 -2.50 12.15 -11.32
CA GLU A 116 -1.61 11.09 -10.87
C GLU A 116 -2.31 9.73 -10.73
N ILE A 117 -3.46 9.67 -10.03
CA ILE A 117 -4.09 8.40 -9.66
C ILE A 117 -4.74 7.73 -10.88
N VAL A 118 -5.62 8.44 -11.59
CA VAL A 118 -6.30 7.92 -12.79
C VAL A 118 -5.31 7.51 -13.87
N PRO A 119 -4.28 8.31 -14.21
CA PRO A 119 -3.25 7.90 -15.15
C PRO A 119 -2.46 6.67 -14.73
N ALA A 120 -2.20 6.50 -13.40
CA ALA A 120 -1.55 5.29 -12.88
C ALA A 120 -2.43 4.05 -13.08
N ILE A 121 -3.71 4.13 -12.74
CA ILE A 121 -4.70 3.04 -12.92
C ILE A 121 -4.82 2.66 -14.39
N LYS A 122 -4.98 3.64 -15.29
CA LYS A 122 -5.05 3.40 -16.75
C LYS A 122 -3.81 2.68 -17.25
N PHE A 123 -2.60 3.09 -16.83
CA PHE A 123 -1.36 2.43 -17.20
C PHE A 123 -1.30 0.97 -16.70
N LEU A 124 -1.69 0.72 -15.46
CA LEU A 124 -1.68 -0.61 -14.85
C LEU A 124 -2.67 -1.56 -15.53
N LYS A 125 -3.87 -1.08 -15.88
CA LYS A 125 -4.86 -1.83 -16.68
C LYS A 125 -4.31 -2.25 -18.03
N LYS A 126 -3.62 -1.35 -18.76
CA LYS A 126 -2.92 -1.69 -20.01
C LYS A 126 -1.85 -2.78 -19.82
N LYS A 127 -1.28 -2.92 -18.64
CA LYS A 127 -0.34 -4.00 -18.27
C LYS A 127 -1.04 -5.25 -17.72
N LYS A 128 -2.36 -5.39 -17.91
CA LYS A 128 -3.18 -6.54 -17.49
C LYS A 128 -3.15 -6.80 -15.97
N ILE A 129 -2.98 -5.75 -15.16
CA ILE A 129 -3.14 -5.81 -13.70
C ILE A 129 -4.61 -5.45 -13.39
N ASP A 130 -5.27 -6.29 -12.59
CA ASP A 130 -6.65 -6.06 -12.17
C ASP A 130 -6.68 -5.00 -11.07
N VAL A 131 -6.80 -3.75 -11.49
CA VAL A 131 -6.82 -2.57 -10.62
C VAL A 131 -7.96 -1.65 -11.04
N ASN A 132 -8.73 -1.18 -10.07
CA ASN A 132 -9.91 -0.33 -10.29
C ASN A 132 -9.93 0.87 -9.34
N GLY A 133 -10.62 1.93 -9.73
CA GLY A 133 -10.74 3.18 -8.98
C GLY A 133 -10.52 4.43 -9.85
N PRO A 134 -10.31 5.59 -9.21
CA PRO A 134 -10.33 5.77 -7.75
C PRO A 134 -11.73 5.57 -7.16
N PHE A 135 -11.77 5.08 -5.92
CA PHE A 135 -12.99 4.94 -5.14
C PHE A 135 -12.96 5.89 -3.94
N PRO A 136 -14.09 6.43 -3.50
CA PRO A 136 -14.16 7.17 -2.25
C PRO A 136 -13.77 6.30 -1.06
N ALA A 137 -12.96 6.85 -0.16
CA ALA A 137 -12.42 6.08 0.96
C ALA A 137 -13.47 5.71 2.00
N ASP A 138 -14.53 6.49 2.13
CA ASP A 138 -15.66 6.27 3.05
C ASP A 138 -16.55 5.10 2.63
N THR A 139 -16.66 4.81 1.33
CA THR A 139 -17.58 3.81 0.80
C THR A 139 -16.91 2.52 0.37
N ILE A 140 -15.60 2.53 0.08
CA ILE A 140 -14.91 1.33 -0.42
C ILE A 140 -14.91 0.18 0.60
N PHE A 141 -14.98 0.49 1.90
CA PHE A 141 -15.00 -0.50 2.97
C PHE A 141 -16.40 -1.05 3.31
N LEU A 142 -17.44 -0.63 2.59
CA LEU A 142 -18.77 -1.22 2.74
C LEU A 142 -18.78 -2.69 2.28
N ARG A 143 -19.54 -3.54 2.98
CA ARG A 143 -19.57 -5.02 2.77
C ARG A 143 -19.70 -5.44 1.30
N ASN A 144 -20.55 -4.75 0.53
CA ASN A 144 -20.77 -5.06 -0.88
C ASN A 144 -19.56 -4.75 -1.78
N ASN A 145 -18.71 -3.81 -1.38
CA ASN A 145 -17.50 -3.46 -2.09
C ASN A 145 -16.33 -4.36 -1.67
N LEU A 146 -16.23 -4.71 -0.38
CA LEU A 146 -15.18 -5.58 0.13
C LEU A 146 -15.15 -6.94 -0.56
N LYS A 147 -16.30 -7.51 -0.91
CA LYS A 147 -16.40 -8.80 -1.61
C LYS A 147 -15.78 -8.79 -3.02
N LYS A 148 -15.62 -7.61 -3.61
CA LYS A 148 -15.12 -7.45 -4.99
C LYS A 148 -13.61 -7.41 -5.10
N PHE A 149 -12.91 -7.10 -4.00
CA PHE A 149 -11.48 -6.80 -4.01
C PHE A 149 -10.72 -7.63 -2.97
N ASN A 150 -9.46 -7.92 -3.29
CA ASN A 150 -8.53 -8.59 -2.36
C ASN A 150 -7.64 -7.58 -1.63
N VAL A 151 -7.41 -6.41 -2.26
CA VAL A 151 -6.53 -5.37 -1.75
C VAL A 151 -7.17 -4.01 -1.91
N ILE A 152 -7.17 -3.20 -0.84
CA ILE A 152 -7.45 -1.77 -0.92
C ILE A 152 -6.13 -1.02 -0.81
N PHE A 153 -5.81 -0.26 -1.84
CA PHE A 153 -4.61 0.57 -1.92
C PHE A 153 -4.99 2.03 -1.68
N GLY A 154 -4.60 2.56 -0.52
CA GLY A 154 -4.92 3.94 -0.13
C GLY A 154 -3.77 4.91 -0.31
N MET A 155 -4.06 6.20 -0.23
CA MET A 155 -3.08 7.26 -0.42
C MET A 155 -2.25 7.51 0.85
N TYR A 156 -2.80 7.26 2.04
CA TYR A 156 -2.09 7.44 3.29
C TYR A 156 -2.47 6.38 4.33
N HIS A 157 -1.66 6.29 5.37
CA HIS A 157 -1.69 5.25 6.38
C HIS A 157 -3.08 5.06 7.00
N ASP A 158 -3.66 6.11 7.59
CA ASP A 158 -4.89 5.97 8.38
C ASP A 158 -6.13 5.80 7.50
N GLN A 159 -6.07 6.21 6.22
CA GLN A 159 -7.15 6.00 5.25
C GLN A 159 -7.52 4.52 5.09
N VAL A 160 -6.56 3.63 5.26
CA VAL A 160 -6.79 2.19 5.06
C VAL A 160 -6.59 1.37 6.33
N LEU A 161 -5.71 1.79 7.24
CA LEU A 161 -5.46 1.03 8.46
C LEU A 161 -6.52 1.27 9.53
N GLY A 162 -7.10 2.45 9.61
CA GLY A 162 -8.24 2.73 10.49
C GLY A 162 -9.40 1.78 10.23
N PRO A 163 -10.00 1.80 9.02
CA PRO A 163 -11.08 0.87 8.67
C PRO A 163 -10.69 -0.60 8.78
N MET A 164 -9.46 -0.97 8.38
CA MET A 164 -9.00 -2.36 8.48
C MET A 164 -9.01 -2.87 9.91
N LYS A 165 -8.51 -2.08 10.87
CA LYS A 165 -8.47 -2.46 12.30
C LYS A 165 -9.84 -2.46 12.96
N THR A 166 -10.79 -1.73 12.41
CA THR A 166 -12.19 -1.74 12.90
C THR A 166 -12.94 -2.98 12.44
N LEU A 167 -12.62 -3.49 11.24
CA LEU A 167 -13.32 -4.60 10.62
C LEU A 167 -12.76 -5.98 11.03
N PHE A 168 -11.49 -6.04 11.44
CA PHE A 168 -10.70 -7.26 11.69
C PHE A 168 -9.82 -7.14 12.93
#